data_c2959fcb6332ce0d3737e764e7a4bab8
#
_entry.id   c2959fcb6332ce0d3737e764e7a4bab8
#
_cell.length_a   1.000
_cell.length_b   1.000
_cell.length_c   1.000
_cell.angle_alpha   90.00
_cell.angle_beta   90.00
_cell.angle_gamma   90.00
#
_symmetry.space_group_name_H-M   'P 1'
#
loop_
_entity.id
_entity.type
_entity.pdbx_description
1 polymer ?
#
loop_
_entity_poly.entity_id
_entity_poly.type
_entity_poly.pdbx_seq_one_letter_code
_entity_poly.pdbx_strand_id
1 'polypeptide(L)'
;MVVGLCTIELFIPGSLSLKDKRQVIHGLKDMLRGKFNLSVAEVDGQDLWQKAILGMACVSNESSHVSQVLEQALNLIKSMPAVEVVRTQLELL
;
A
#
# COMPACT_ATOMS: atom_id res chain seq x y z
N MET A 1 -15.75 -16.57 3.83
CA MET A 1 -14.86 -15.41 4.05
C MET A 1 -13.98 -15.24 2.83
N VAL A 2 -13.87 -14.02 2.36
CA VAL A 2 -12.99 -13.66 1.25
C VAL A 2 -11.83 -12.82 1.80
N VAL A 3 -10.60 -13.14 1.39
CA VAL A 3 -9.42 -12.36 1.72
C VAL A 3 -8.88 -11.76 0.43
N GLY A 4 -8.71 -10.45 0.40
CA GLY A 4 -8.05 -9.78 -0.71
C GLY A 4 -6.65 -9.35 -0.32
N LEU A 5 -5.70 -9.55 -1.22
CA LEU A 5 -4.31 -9.12 -1.07
C LEU A 5 -3.94 -8.18 -2.21
N CYS A 6 -3.26 -7.10 -1.88
CA CYS A 6 -2.71 -6.20 -2.89
C CYS A 6 -1.24 -5.94 -2.56
N THR A 7 -0.37 -6.26 -3.49
CA THR A 7 1.07 -5.96 -3.38
C THR A 7 1.38 -4.79 -4.30
N ILE A 8 2.07 -3.78 -3.77
CA ILE A 8 2.32 -2.53 -4.48
C ILE A 8 3.78 -2.19 -4.42
N GLU A 9 4.42 -2.08 -5.58
CA GLU A 9 5.77 -1.57 -5.68
C GLU A 9 5.72 -0.06 -5.84
N LEU A 10 6.41 0.66 -4.95
CA LEU A 10 6.45 2.12 -4.92
C LEU A 10 7.86 2.62 -5.21
N PHE A 11 7.94 3.73 -5.95
CA PHE A 11 9.13 4.54 -6.09
C PHE A 11 8.92 5.86 -5.35
N ILE A 12 9.94 6.29 -4.58
CA ILE A 12 9.89 7.48 -3.74
C ILE A 12 11.06 8.39 -4.14
N PRO A 13 10.92 9.19 -5.21
CA PRO A 13 12.04 9.91 -5.81
C PRO A 13 12.67 10.95 -4.89
N GLY A 14 11.91 11.53 -3.97
CA GLY A 14 12.41 12.53 -3.02
C GLY A 14 13.12 11.95 -1.81
N SER A 15 13.15 10.64 -1.65
CA SER A 15 13.78 10.01 -0.50
C SER A 15 15.31 9.94 -0.69
N LEU A 16 16.05 10.47 0.27
CA LEU A 16 17.52 10.51 0.26
C LEU A 16 18.13 9.64 1.36
N SER A 17 17.32 8.94 2.13
CA SER A 17 17.77 8.09 3.24
C SER A 17 16.67 7.10 3.62
N LEU A 18 17.03 6.09 4.42
CA LEU A 18 16.02 5.20 5.00
C LEU A 18 15.09 5.95 5.94
N LYS A 19 15.58 6.96 6.63
CA LYS A 19 14.74 7.80 7.51
C LYS A 19 13.67 8.54 6.70
N ASP A 20 14.05 9.13 5.57
CA ASP A 20 13.09 9.81 4.68
C ASP A 20 12.02 8.84 4.20
N LYS A 21 12.43 7.66 3.74
CA LYS A 21 11.49 6.64 3.28
C LYS A 21 10.53 6.21 4.39
N ARG A 22 11.05 5.94 5.59
CA ARG A 22 10.22 5.52 6.71
C ARG A 22 9.17 6.55 7.08
N GLN A 23 9.50 7.84 7.00
CA GLN A 23 8.53 8.91 7.25
C GLN A 23 7.40 8.91 6.21
N VAL A 24 7.73 8.76 4.92
CA VAL A 24 6.73 8.70 3.85
C VAL A 24 5.84 7.47 4.01
N ILE A 25 6.44 6.30 4.22
CA ILE A 25 5.70 5.04 4.35
C ILE A 25 4.84 5.04 5.62
N HIS A 26 5.34 5.57 6.73
CA HIS A 26 4.57 5.66 7.98
C HIS A 26 3.32 6.52 7.80
N GLY A 27 3.46 7.70 7.20
CA GLY A 27 2.33 8.58 6.90
C GLY A 27 1.32 7.93 5.96
N LEU A 28 1.79 7.21 4.95
CA LEU A 28 0.94 6.49 4.01
C LEU A 28 0.15 5.38 4.72
N LYS A 29 0.82 4.57 5.55
CA LYS A 29 0.15 3.51 6.32
C LYS A 29 -0.89 4.07 7.26
N ASP A 30 -0.58 5.16 7.97
CA ASP A 30 -1.53 5.80 8.89
C ASP A 30 -2.77 6.31 8.15
N MET A 31 -2.58 6.91 6.98
CA MET A 31 -3.70 7.39 6.16
C MET A 31 -4.58 6.24 5.69
N LEU A 32 -3.99 5.15 5.23
CA LEU A 32 -4.73 3.97 4.79
C LEU A 32 -5.53 3.34 5.92
N ARG A 33 -4.90 3.18 7.09
CA ARG A 33 -5.57 2.62 8.28
C ARG A 33 -6.68 3.50 8.78
N GLY A 34 -6.54 4.82 8.65
CA GLY A 34 -7.56 5.77 9.08
C GLY A 34 -8.79 5.81 8.19
N LYS A 35 -8.66 5.44 6.92
CA LYS A 35 -9.76 5.49 5.95
C LYS A 35 -10.37 4.15 5.63
N PHE A 36 -9.62 3.06 5.77
CA PHE A 36 -10.05 1.74 5.34
C PHE A 36 -9.81 0.70 6.43
N ASN A 37 -10.69 -0.28 6.48
CA ASN A 37 -10.49 -1.44 7.34
C ASN A 37 -9.62 -2.47 6.62
N LEU A 38 -8.31 -2.26 6.72
CA LEU A 38 -7.32 -3.15 6.11
C LEU A 38 -6.05 -3.19 6.94
N SER A 39 -5.27 -4.24 6.73
CA SER A 39 -3.90 -4.32 7.24
C SER A 39 -2.94 -3.89 6.16
N VAL A 40 -1.90 -3.13 6.53
CA VAL A 40 -0.88 -2.67 5.59
C VAL A 40 0.49 -2.74 6.25
N ALA A 41 1.48 -3.22 5.48
CA ALA A 41 2.86 -3.31 5.94
C ALA A 41 3.82 -3.15 4.76
N GLU A 42 5.04 -2.72 5.05
CA GLU A 42 6.13 -2.86 4.09
C GLU A 42 6.62 -4.31 4.17
N VAL A 43 6.52 -5.05 3.06
CA VAL A 43 6.77 -6.49 3.05
C VAL A 43 8.09 -6.89 2.39
N ASP A 44 8.75 -5.95 1.70
CA ASP A 44 10.06 -6.18 1.09
C ASP A 44 10.72 -4.84 0.78
N GLY A 45 12.01 -4.87 0.46
CA GLY A 45 12.78 -3.68 0.08
C GLY A 45 13.11 -2.75 1.25
N GLN A 46 13.11 -3.24 2.49
CA GLN A 46 13.30 -2.43 3.69
C GLN A 46 14.60 -1.62 3.69
N ASP A 47 15.65 -2.14 3.07
CA ASP A 47 16.97 -1.47 3.03
C ASP A 47 17.14 -0.50 1.86
N LEU A 48 16.16 -0.37 1.01
CA LEU A 48 16.22 0.50 -0.16
C LEU A 48 15.64 1.87 0.19
N TRP A 49 16.31 2.94 -0.27
CA TRP A 49 15.92 4.33 0.10
C TRP A 49 14.74 4.85 -0.71
N GLN A 50 14.66 4.46 -1.97
CA GLN A 50 13.72 5.04 -2.93
C GLN A 50 12.70 4.03 -3.44
N LYS A 51 12.69 2.82 -2.87
CA LYS A 51 11.78 1.75 -3.26
C LYS A 51 11.16 1.13 -2.03
N ALA A 52 9.88 0.82 -2.12
CA ALA A 52 9.16 0.09 -1.09
C ALA A 52 8.19 -0.89 -1.74
N ILE A 53 8.05 -2.05 -1.13
CA ILE A 53 7.01 -3.01 -1.50
C ILE A 53 6.03 -3.07 -0.34
N LEU A 54 4.80 -2.60 -0.59
CA LEU A 54 3.73 -2.65 0.41
C LEU A 54 2.81 -3.83 0.15
N GLY A 55 2.36 -4.45 1.22
CA GLY A 55 1.28 -5.42 1.18
C GLY A 55 0.07 -4.87 1.91
N MET A 56 -1.11 -5.01 1.32
CA MET A 56 -2.39 -4.71 1.94
C MET A 56 -3.25 -5.96 1.95
N ALA A 57 -3.98 -6.17 3.04
CA ALA A 57 -4.92 -7.29 3.17
C ALA A 57 -6.25 -6.79 3.73
N CYS A 58 -7.34 -7.32 3.19
CA CYS A 58 -8.70 -6.96 3.58
C CYS A 58 -9.56 -8.22 3.58
N VAL A 59 -10.47 -8.33 4.54
CA VAL A 59 -11.40 -9.46 4.61
C VAL A 59 -12.84 -8.96 4.55
N SER A 60 -13.71 -9.76 3.95
CA SER A 60 -15.15 -9.54 3.94
C SER A 60 -15.86 -10.86 3.64
N ASN A 61 -17.18 -10.84 3.70
CA ASN A 61 -18.00 -11.95 3.21
C ASN A 61 -18.31 -11.84 1.71
N GLU A 62 -17.94 -10.72 1.07
CA GLU A 62 -18.22 -10.46 -0.35
C GLU A 62 -16.95 -10.05 -1.10
N SER A 63 -16.68 -10.72 -2.22
CA SER A 63 -15.50 -10.43 -3.04
C SER A 63 -15.56 -9.03 -3.67
N SER A 64 -16.75 -8.58 -4.06
CA SER A 64 -16.93 -7.24 -4.63
C SER A 64 -16.56 -6.15 -3.63
N HIS A 65 -16.90 -6.32 -2.36
CA HIS A 65 -16.55 -5.36 -1.32
C HIS A 65 -15.05 -5.32 -1.08
N VAL A 66 -14.40 -6.48 -1.00
CA VAL A 66 -12.94 -6.57 -0.83
C VAL A 66 -12.22 -5.89 -1.98
N SER A 67 -12.63 -6.17 -3.22
CA SER A 67 -12.04 -5.54 -4.41
C SER A 67 -12.22 -4.02 -4.39
N GLN A 68 -13.39 -3.55 -3.99
CA GLN A 68 -13.68 -2.11 -3.91
C GLN A 68 -12.79 -1.42 -2.89
N VAL A 69 -12.64 -1.99 -1.71
CA VAL A 69 -11.77 -1.42 -0.65
C VAL A 69 -10.34 -1.33 -1.15
N LEU A 70 -9.80 -2.39 -1.72
CA LEU A 70 -8.42 -2.42 -2.20
C LEU A 70 -8.20 -1.44 -3.37
N GLU A 71 -9.16 -1.33 -4.29
CA GLU A 71 -9.07 -0.37 -5.39
C GLU A 71 -9.11 1.07 -4.91
N GLN A 72 -9.98 1.39 -3.94
CA GLN A 72 -10.04 2.73 -3.37
C GLN A 72 -8.76 3.07 -2.61
N ALA A 73 -8.21 2.12 -1.87
CA ALA A 73 -6.93 2.30 -1.19
C ALA A 73 -5.80 2.54 -2.19
N LEU A 74 -5.76 1.77 -3.27
CA LEU A 74 -4.76 1.93 -4.33
C LEU A 74 -4.88 3.31 -5.01
N ASN A 75 -6.10 3.75 -5.28
CA ASN A 75 -6.33 5.08 -5.87
C ASN A 75 -5.86 6.20 -4.94
N LEU A 76 -6.04 6.05 -3.63
CA LEU A 76 -5.52 7.00 -2.66
C LEU A 76 -3.98 7.07 -2.72
N ILE A 77 -3.31 5.93 -2.78
CA ILE A 77 -1.85 5.87 -2.91
C ILE A 77 -1.41 6.57 -4.21
N LYS A 78 -2.08 6.30 -5.32
CA LYS A 78 -1.77 6.92 -6.62
C LYS A 78 -1.93 8.44 -6.61
N SER A 79 -2.78 8.98 -5.74
CA SER A 79 -3.02 10.42 -5.62
C SER A 79 -1.94 11.15 -4.84
N MET A 80 -1.04 10.43 -4.16
CA MET A 80 -0.02 11.04 -3.31
C MET A 80 1.19 11.46 -4.13
N PRO A 81 1.59 12.75 -4.06
CA PRO A 81 2.71 13.24 -4.87
C PRO A 81 4.07 12.69 -4.45
N ALA A 82 4.23 12.22 -3.20
CA ALA A 82 5.50 11.73 -2.69
C ALA A 82 5.88 10.35 -3.21
N VAL A 83 4.94 9.60 -3.79
CA VAL A 83 5.18 8.22 -4.25
C VAL A 83 4.68 8.03 -5.67
N GLU A 84 5.33 7.11 -6.38
CA GLU A 84 4.90 6.64 -7.70
C GLU A 84 4.61 5.15 -7.61
N VAL A 85 3.44 4.72 -8.09
CA VAL A 85 3.08 3.31 -8.17
C VAL A 85 3.72 2.73 -9.44
N VAL A 86 4.64 1.78 -9.25
CA VAL A 86 5.38 1.14 -10.34
C VAL A 86 4.66 -0.12 -10.80
N ARG A 87 4.17 -0.92 -9.85
CA ARG A 87 3.54 -2.20 -10.15
C ARG A 87 2.54 -2.53 -9.05
N THR A 88 1.45 -3.18 -9.44
CA THR A 88 0.46 -3.70 -8.50
C THR A 88 0.09 -5.12 -8.86
N GLN A 89 -0.26 -5.90 -7.84
CA GLN A 89 -0.80 -7.25 -7.99
C GLN A 89 -1.90 -7.44 -6.98
N LEU A 90 -3.07 -7.85 -7.44
CA LEU A 90 -4.25 -8.08 -6.61
C LEU A 90 -4.65 -9.54 -6.70
N GLU A 91 -4.89 -10.16 -5.54
CA GLU A 91 -5.31 -11.55 -5.44
C GLU A 91 -6.52 -11.64 -4.52
N LEU A 92 -7.46 -12.52 -4.84
CA LEU A 92 -8.59 -12.89 -3.99
C LEU A 92 -8.45 -14.35 -3.58
N LEU A 93 -8.52 -14.57 -2.29
CA LEU A 93 -8.44 -15.92 -1.71
C LEU A 93 -9.76 -16.36 -1.13
#